data_8264847d9404602bd6725b84709b0503
#
_entry.id   8264847d9404602bd6725b84709b0503
#
_cell.length_a   1.000
_cell.length_b   1.000
_cell.length_c   1.000
_cell.angle_alpha   90.00
_cell.angle_beta   90.00
_cell.angle_gamma   90.00
#
_symmetry.space_group_name_H-M   'P 1'
#
loop_
_entity.id
_entity.type
_entity.pdbx_description
1 polymer ?
#
loop_
_entity_poly.entity_id
_entity_poly.type
_entity_poly.pdbx_seq_one_letter_code
_entity_poly.pdbx_strand_id
1 'polypeptide(L)'
;MEIIPAIDLLNGKCVRLNQGNYNEVTKFNSDPVKQAQIWESKGAKRLHLVDLDGAKTGEPINEQTIKEIKKSITIPIQLGGGIRSIDRAKELFDIGIDRIILGTIAIEKPKLVKDLSKEYPKRVAVGIDAKEGMVATRGWLKQSEISALDLSLIHISEPTRPY
;
A
#
# COMPACT_ATOMS: atom_id res chain seq x y z
N MET A 1 16.26 11.98 6.53
CA MET A 1 15.76 10.76 5.86
C MET A 1 14.83 10.04 6.83
N GLU A 2 13.63 9.65 6.41
CA GLU A 2 12.69 8.86 7.24
C GLU A 2 12.78 7.40 6.79
N ILE A 3 12.97 6.48 7.76
CA ILE A 3 12.92 5.03 7.51
C ILE A 3 11.53 4.55 7.91
N ILE A 4 10.81 3.95 6.97
CA ILE A 4 9.47 3.41 7.18
C ILE A 4 9.56 1.89 7.09
N PRO A 5 9.50 1.15 8.22
CA PRO A 5 9.48 -0.31 8.17
C PRO A 5 8.19 -0.81 7.53
N ALA A 6 8.29 -1.96 6.86
CA ALA A 6 7.17 -2.58 6.19
C ALA A 6 6.78 -3.92 6.85
N ILE A 7 5.50 -4.24 6.79
CA ILE A 7 4.93 -5.56 7.09
C ILE A 7 4.06 -5.97 5.90
N ASP A 8 4.44 -7.06 5.26
CA ASP A 8 3.63 -7.71 4.24
C ASP A 8 2.73 -8.75 4.90
N LEU A 9 1.42 -8.67 4.64
CA LEU A 9 0.40 -9.56 5.18
C LEU A 9 -0.04 -10.55 4.10
N LEU A 10 0.05 -11.83 4.42
CA LEU A 10 -0.48 -12.94 3.61
C LEU A 10 -1.15 -13.96 4.53
N ASN A 11 -2.44 -14.21 4.33
CA ASN A 11 -3.26 -15.08 5.17
C ASN A 11 -3.10 -14.78 6.68
N GLY A 12 -3.15 -13.49 7.04
CA GLY A 12 -3.03 -13.01 8.42
C GLY A 12 -1.65 -13.12 9.05
N LYS A 13 -0.59 -13.36 8.28
CA LYS A 13 0.79 -13.55 8.79
C LYS A 13 1.76 -12.56 8.17
N CYS A 14 2.83 -12.25 8.91
CA CYS A 14 3.95 -11.47 8.39
C CYS A 14 4.81 -12.33 7.47
N VAL A 15 4.95 -11.89 6.24
CA VAL A 15 5.74 -12.59 5.22
C VAL A 15 6.68 -11.63 4.49
N ARG A 16 7.53 -12.19 3.67
CA ARG A 16 8.26 -11.50 2.62
C ARG A 16 8.24 -12.37 1.37
N LEU A 17 7.90 -11.75 0.26
CA LEU A 17 8.02 -12.38 -1.05
C LEU A 17 9.43 -12.15 -1.60
N ASN A 18 10.02 -13.17 -2.22
CA ASN A 18 11.24 -12.98 -3.00
C ASN A 18 10.86 -12.35 -4.35
N GLN A 19 11.27 -11.09 -4.56
CA GLN A 19 10.98 -10.32 -5.80
C GLN A 19 9.50 -10.37 -6.23
N GLY A 20 8.56 -10.35 -5.27
CA GLY A 20 7.13 -10.41 -5.55
C GLY A 20 6.58 -11.81 -5.89
N ASN A 21 7.39 -12.86 -5.80
CA ASN A 21 6.98 -14.22 -6.12
C ASN A 21 6.19 -14.86 -4.98
N TYR A 22 4.90 -15.08 -5.18
CA TYR A 22 4.00 -15.71 -4.20
C TYR A 22 4.32 -17.19 -3.91
N ASN A 23 5.14 -17.85 -4.73
CA ASN A 23 5.60 -19.22 -4.49
C ASN A 23 6.87 -19.27 -3.61
N GLU A 24 7.52 -18.12 -3.40
CA GLU A 24 8.75 -18.00 -2.61
C GLU A 24 8.50 -17.09 -1.40
N VAL A 25 7.76 -17.64 -0.43
CA VAL A 25 7.32 -16.91 0.76
C VAL A 25 8.19 -17.25 1.94
N THR A 26 8.88 -16.26 2.50
CA THR A 26 9.55 -16.35 3.79
C THR A 26 8.62 -15.81 4.88
N LYS A 27 8.34 -16.62 5.91
CA LYS A 27 7.57 -16.21 7.09
C LYS A 27 8.52 -15.63 8.12
N PHE A 28 8.26 -14.40 8.59
CA PHE A 28 9.08 -13.73 9.59
C PHE A 28 8.49 -13.81 10.99
N ASN A 29 7.20 -13.57 11.12
CA ASN A 29 6.49 -13.60 12.40
C ASN A 29 5.07 -14.11 12.15
N SER A 30 4.58 -14.97 13.05
CA SER A 30 3.20 -15.43 13.00
C SER A 30 2.21 -14.39 13.52
N ASP A 31 2.71 -13.36 14.24
CA ASP A 31 1.90 -12.34 14.90
C ASP A 31 2.23 -10.95 14.33
N PRO A 32 1.41 -10.43 13.39
CA PRO A 32 1.60 -9.12 12.79
C PRO A 32 1.43 -7.96 13.79
N VAL A 33 0.57 -8.13 14.80
CA VAL A 33 0.35 -7.12 15.82
C VAL A 33 1.62 -6.92 16.65
N LYS A 34 2.19 -8.01 17.12
CA LYS A 34 3.46 -7.99 17.85
C LYS A 34 4.60 -7.42 17.01
N GLN A 35 4.63 -7.74 15.71
CA GLN A 35 5.64 -7.20 14.81
C GLN A 35 5.51 -5.67 14.65
N ALA A 36 4.28 -5.15 14.56
CA ALA A 36 4.03 -3.71 14.49
C ALA A 36 4.50 -3.00 15.77
N GLN A 37 4.19 -3.55 16.93
CA GLN A 37 4.65 -3.02 18.24
C GLN A 37 6.18 -3.02 18.35
N ILE A 38 6.85 -4.05 17.84
CA ILE A 38 8.32 -4.11 17.79
C ILE A 38 8.88 -2.96 16.95
N TRP A 39 8.29 -2.67 15.79
CA TRP A 39 8.74 -1.55 14.97
C TRP A 39 8.54 -0.20 15.65
N GLU A 40 7.39 0.01 16.28
CA GLU A 40 7.12 1.22 17.05
C GLU A 40 8.12 1.37 18.20
N SER A 41 8.37 0.32 18.99
CA SER A 41 9.33 0.33 20.11
C SER A 41 10.77 0.60 19.69
N LYS A 42 11.11 0.28 18.42
CA LYS A 42 12.41 0.61 17.82
C LYS A 42 12.47 2.03 17.25
N GLY A 43 11.44 2.84 17.48
CA GLY A 43 11.40 4.26 17.10
C GLY A 43 10.91 4.56 15.69
N ALA A 44 10.25 3.60 15.03
CA ALA A 44 9.58 3.88 13.75
C ALA A 44 8.59 5.04 13.93
N LYS A 45 8.54 5.94 12.95
CA LYS A 45 7.64 7.10 12.95
C LYS A 45 6.39 6.87 12.10
N ARG A 46 6.40 5.82 11.28
CA ARG A 46 5.32 5.38 10.39
C ARG A 46 5.50 3.90 10.11
N LEU A 47 4.40 3.19 9.93
CA LEU A 47 4.40 1.80 9.48
C LEU A 47 3.84 1.72 8.06
N HIS A 48 4.48 0.91 7.20
CA HIS A 48 3.94 0.54 5.90
C HIS A 48 3.36 -0.87 5.99
N LEU A 49 2.07 -1.03 5.66
CA LEU A 49 1.42 -2.33 5.53
C LEU A 49 1.13 -2.62 4.07
N VAL A 50 1.34 -3.85 3.67
CA VAL A 50 0.94 -4.36 2.35
C VAL A 50 0.00 -5.54 2.53
N ASP A 51 -1.24 -5.41 2.08
CA ASP A 51 -2.19 -6.50 2.00
C ASP A 51 -1.96 -7.28 0.69
N LEU A 52 -1.17 -8.35 0.76
CA LEU A 52 -0.82 -9.17 -0.40
C LEU A 52 -2.00 -9.99 -0.91
N ASP A 53 -2.90 -10.43 -0.02
CA ASP A 53 -4.13 -11.11 -0.43
C ASP A 53 -5.03 -10.13 -1.19
N GLY A 54 -5.24 -8.93 -0.63
CA GLY A 54 -5.97 -7.87 -1.30
C GLY A 54 -5.36 -7.46 -2.63
N ALA A 55 -4.03 -7.37 -2.72
CA ALA A 55 -3.35 -7.07 -3.98
C ALA A 55 -3.63 -8.12 -5.06
N LYS A 56 -3.66 -9.39 -4.68
CA LYS A 56 -3.90 -10.54 -5.57
C LYS A 56 -5.37 -10.64 -5.98
N THR A 57 -6.28 -10.66 -5.01
CA THR A 57 -7.70 -10.96 -5.22
C THR A 57 -8.60 -9.72 -5.31
N GLY A 58 -8.23 -8.65 -4.63
CA GLY A 58 -9.08 -7.47 -4.39
C GLY A 58 -9.97 -7.60 -3.16
N GLU A 59 -9.96 -8.76 -2.49
CA GLU A 59 -10.79 -9.04 -1.32
C GLU A 59 -10.10 -8.63 -0.02
N PRO A 60 -10.82 -8.10 0.99
CA PRO A 60 -10.26 -7.58 2.24
C PRO A 60 -9.96 -8.69 3.26
N ILE A 61 -9.22 -9.71 2.86
CA ILE A 61 -8.95 -10.92 3.68
C ILE A 61 -8.25 -10.57 5.00
N ASN A 62 -7.33 -9.60 4.99
CA ASN A 62 -6.56 -9.22 6.17
C ASN A 62 -7.18 -8.07 6.98
N GLU A 63 -8.44 -7.69 6.73
CA GLU A 63 -9.06 -6.52 7.36
C GLU A 63 -9.04 -6.57 8.89
N GLN A 64 -9.38 -7.73 9.47
CA GLN A 64 -9.37 -7.89 10.92
C GLN A 64 -7.96 -7.70 11.50
N THR A 65 -6.95 -8.28 10.86
CA THR A 65 -5.54 -8.12 11.24
C THR A 65 -5.11 -6.66 11.15
N ILE A 66 -5.51 -5.94 10.10
CA ILE A 66 -5.20 -4.51 9.92
C ILE A 66 -5.84 -3.68 11.05
N LYS A 67 -7.10 -3.95 11.41
CA LYS A 67 -7.80 -3.30 12.54
C LYS A 67 -7.08 -3.53 13.87
N GLU A 68 -6.61 -4.74 14.11
CA GLU A 68 -5.88 -5.12 15.32
C GLU A 68 -4.52 -4.42 15.40
N ILE A 69 -3.77 -4.38 14.29
CA ILE A 69 -2.52 -3.62 14.21
C ILE A 69 -2.79 -2.15 14.53
N LYS A 70 -3.78 -1.52 13.86
CA LYS A 70 -4.08 -0.09 14.09
C LYS A 70 -4.44 0.22 15.54
N LYS A 71 -5.14 -0.67 16.22
CA LYS A 71 -5.48 -0.51 17.64
C LYS A 71 -4.27 -0.68 18.58
N SER A 72 -3.23 -1.39 18.14
CA SER A 72 -2.09 -1.78 18.97
C SER A 72 -0.93 -0.80 18.95
N ILE A 73 -0.89 0.13 17.99
CA ILE A 73 0.19 1.12 17.81
C ILE A 73 -0.39 2.53 17.66
N THR A 74 0.42 3.53 17.99
CA THR A 74 0.04 4.95 17.90
C THR A 74 0.59 5.64 16.67
N ILE A 75 1.66 5.11 16.08
CA ILE A 75 2.27 5.68 14.88
C ILE A 75 1.34 5.56 13.67
N PRO A 76 1.39 6.53 12.74
CA PRO A 76 0.58 6.50 11.54
C PRO A 76 0.90 5.30 10.66
N ILE A 77 -0.14 4.76 10.01
CA ILE A 77 -0.05 3.63 9.10
C ILE A 77 -0.35 4.09 7.68
N GLN A 78 0.50 3.68 6.73
CA GLN A 78 0.17 3.70 5.31
C GLN A 78 -0.07 2.28 4.81
N LEU A 79 -1.13 2.08 4.03
CA LEU A 79 -1.57 0.76 3.57
C LEU A 79 -1.67 0.71 2.05
N GLY A 80 -1.06 -0.31 1.47
CA GLY A 80 -1.21 -0.70 0.06
C GLY A 80 -1.81 -2.10 -0.08
N GLY A 81 -2.28 -2.42 -1.28
CA GLY A 81 -2.84 -3.73 -1.61
C GLY A 81 -4.37 -3.74 -1.70
N GLY A 82 -4.91 -4.12 -2.86
CA GLY A 82 -6.33 -4.38 -3.08
C GLY A 82 -7.29 -3.18 -3.11
N ILE A 83 -6.80 -1.95 -3.07
CA ILE A 83 -7.65 -0.75 -3.06
C ILE A 83 -8.08 -0.44 -4.49
N ARG A 84 -9.33 -0.79 -4.86
CA ARG A 84 -9.84 -0.70 -6.24
C ARG A 84 -11.11 0.14 -6.38
N SER A 85 -11.62 0.73 -5.28
CA SER A 85 -12.82 1.57 -5.26
C SER A 85 -12.68 2.71 -4.25
N ILE A 86 -13.53 3.73 -4.41
CA ILE A 86 -13.65 4.84 -3.46
C ILE A 86 -14.17 4.32 -2.12
N ASP A 87 -15.15 3.42 -2.15
CA ASP A 87 -15.75 2.86 -0.93
C ASP A 87 -14.71 2.11 -0.11
N ARG A 88 -13.84 1.30 -0.75
CA ARG A 88 -12.75 0.64 -0.06
C ARG A 88 -11.75 1.62 0.55
N ALA A 89 -11.45 2.70 -0.13
CA ALA A 89 -10.58 3.74 0.43
C ALA A 89 -11.21 4.41 1.67
N LYS A 90 -12.52 4.70 1.63
CA LYS A 90 -13.29 5.26 2.76
C LYS A 90 -13.29 4.32 3.96
N GLU A 91 -13.61 3.04 3.77
CA GLU A 91 -13.56 2.03 4.83
C GLU A 91 -12.20 2.00 5.53
N LEU A 92 -11.11 2.07 4.78
CA LEU A 92 -9.76 2.09 5.35
C LEU A 92 -9.50 3.37 6.16
N PHE A 93 -9.96 4.51 5.69
CA PHE A 93 -9.87 5.77 6.44
C PHE A 93 -10.71 5.75 7.71
N ASP A 94 -11.88 5.11 7.69
CA ASP A 94 -12.77 4.93 8.86
C ASP A 94 -12.14 3.99 9.91
N ILE A 95 -11.40 2.97 9.48
CA ILE A 95 -10.58 2.12 10.36
C ILE A 95 -9.45 2.92 11.02
N GLY A 96 -9.07 4.08 10.47
CA GLY A 96 -8.02 4.94 10.98
C GLY A 96 -6.69 4.80 10.24
N ILE A 97 -6.68 4.23 9.04
CA ILE A 97 -5.48 4.24 8.17
C ILE A 97 -5.19 5.68 7.76
N ASP A 98 -3.96 6.13 7.97
CA ASP A 98 -3.57 7.53 7.76
C ASP A 98 -3.33 7.86 6.30
N ARG A 99 -2.79 6.92 5.51
CA ARG A 99 -2.53 7.07 4.08
C ARG A 99 -2.78 5.76 3.35
N ILE A 100 -3.34 5.84 2.15
CA ILE A 100 -3.44 4.70 1.24
C ILE A 100 -2.43 4.81 0.11
N ILE A 101 -1.99 3.64 -0.40
CA ILE A 101 -1.10 3.55 -1.55
C ILE A 101 -1.83 2.81 -2.66
N LEU A 102 -2.04 3.52 -3.76
CA LEU A 102 -2.73 3.04 -4.95
C LEU A 102 -1.70 2.57 -5.98
N GLY A 103 -1.77 1.31 -6.39
CA GLY A 103 -0.91 0.74 -7.44
C GLY A 103 -1.70 0.59 -8.75
N THR A 104 -2.13 -0.61 -9.06
CA THR A 104 -2.84 -0.99 -10.29
C THR A 104 -3.98 -0.04 -10.68
N ILE A 105 -4.75 0.44 -9.71
CA ILE A 105 -5.88 1.34 -9.94
C ILE A 105 -5.45 2.70 -10.51
N ALA A 106 -4.21 3.12 -10.28
CA ALA A 106 -3.68 4.36 -10.82
C ALA A 106 -3.57 4.33 -12.36
N ILE A 107 -3.41 3.13 -12.91
CA ILE A 107 -3.43 2.89 -14.36
C ILE A 107 -4.87 2.67 -14.85
N GLU A 108 -5.60 1.78 -14.17
CA GLU A 108 -6.93 1.35 -14.64
C GLU A 108 -7.97 2.47 -14.52
N LYS A 109 -7.87 3.32 -13.49
CA LYS A 109 -8.85 4.39 -13.18
C LYS A 109 -8.19 5.66 -12.66
N PRO A 110 -7.42 6.39 -13.47
CA PRO A 110 -6.70 7.60 -13.03
C PRO A 110 -7.64 8.69 -12.47
N LYS A 111 -8.87 8.76 -12.98
CA LYS A 111 -9.89 9.68 -12.44
C LYS A 111 -10.21 9.40 -10.97
N LEU A 112 -10.29 8.13 -10.57
CA LEU A 112 -10.52 7.74 -9.17
C LEU A 112 -9.40 8.25 -8.25
N VAL A 113 -8.15 8.16 -8.68
CA VAL A 113 -7.01 8.70 -7.93
C VAL A 113 -7.14 10.20 -7.74
N LYS A 114 -7.51 10.92 -8.80
CA LYS A 114 -7.72 12.36 -8.77
C LYS A 114 -8.85 12.75 -7.80
N ASP A 115 -9.97 12.03 -7.85
CA ASP A 115 -11.13 12.30 -6.99
C ASP A 115 -10.79 12.03 -5.52
N LEU A 116 -10.15 10.89 -5.21
CA LEU A 116 -9.67 10.57 -3.86
C LEU A 116 -8.64 11.57 -3.33
N SER A 117 -7.71 12.00 -4.18
CA SER A 117 -6.68 12.97 -3.76
C SER A 117 -7.26 14.34 -3.42
N LYS A 118 -8.38 14.74 -4.06
CA LYS A 118 -9.12 15.96 -3.74
C LYS A 118 -9.91 15.82 -2.44
N GLU A 119 -10.60 14.68 -2.25
CA GLU A 119 -11.42 14.42 -1.07
C GLU A 119 -10.58 14.19 0.19
N TYR A 120 -9.39 13.53 0.03
CA TYR A 120 -8.47 13.19 1.11
C TYR A 120 -7.06 13.73 0.86
N PRO A 121 -6.84 15.07 0.96
CA PRO A 121 -5.54 15.67 0.66
C PRO A 121 -4.44 15.08 1.54
N LYS A 122 -3.27 14.79 0.93
CA LYS A 122 -2.08 14.21 1.59
C LYS A 122 -2.27 12.79 2.13
N ARG A 123 -3.45 12.17 1.96
CA ARG A 123 -3.72 10.80 2.42
C ARG A 123 -3.70 9.76 1.30
N VAL A 124 -3.44 10.18 0.06
CA VAL A 124 -3.33 9.29 -1.10
C VAL A 124 -1.92 9.37 -1.67
N ALA A 125 -1.32 8.24 -1.91
CA ALA A 125 -0.04 8.10 -2.61
C ALA A 125 -0.20 7.08 -3.75
N VAL A 126 0.61 7.21 -4.79
CA VAL A 126 0.69 6.24 -5.89
C VAL A 126 1.99 5.46 -5.74
N GLY A 127 1.88 4.13 -5.68
CA GLY A 127 3.01 3.22 -5.76
C GLY A 127 3.22 2.79 -7.21
N ILE A 128 4.43 3.02 -7.72
CA ILE A 128 4.80 2.63 -9.08
C ILE A 128 5.85 1.54 -8.99
N ASP A 129 5.40 0.30 -9.14
CA ASP A 129 6.28 -0.85 -9.27
C ASP A 129 6.67 -0.99 -10.74
N ALA A 130 7.96 -1.04 -11.05
CA ALA A 130 8.44 -1.11 -12.42
C ALA A 130 9.41 -2.28 -12.62
N LYS A 131 9.27 -2.97 -13.76
CA LYS A 131 10.20 -3.97 -14.25
C LYS A 131 10.62 -3.60 -15.66
N GLU A 132 11.92 -3.49 -15.90
CA GLU A 132 12.47 -3.08 -17.20
C GLU A 132 11.88 -1.76 -17.75
N GLY A 133 11.62 -0.81 -16.82
CA GLY A 133 11.03 0.49 -17.14
C GLY A 133 9.50 0.51 -17.34
N MET A 134 8.85 -0.65 -17.38
CA MET A 134 7.41 -0.77 -17.55
C MET A 134 6.73 -1.06 -16.22
N VAL A 135 5.52 -0.52 -16.02
CA VAL A 135 4.80 -0.66 -14.75
C VAL A 135 4.29 -2.07 -14.57
N ALA A 136 4.60 -2.65 -13.41
CA ALA A 136 4.04 -3.92 -12.96
C ALA A 136 2.73 -3.68 -12.18
N THR A 137 1.76 -4.57 -12.38
CA THR A 137 0.42 -4.47 -11.79
C THR A 137 0.02 -5.75 -11.08
N ARG A 138 -1.03 -5.66 -10.25
CA ARG A 138 -1.63 -6.81 -9.53
C ARG A 138 -0.62 -7.60 -8.69
N GLY A 139 0.20 -6.88 -7.91
CA GLY A 139 1.21 -7.51 -7.07
C GLY A 139 2.28 -8.23 -7.89
N TRP A 140 2.79 -7.61 -8.97
CA TRP A 140 3.81 -8.14 -9.89
C TRP A 140 3.35 -9.27 -10.83
N LEU A 141 2.05 -9.63 -10.82
CA LEU A 141 1.53 -10.73 -11.64
C LEU A 141 1.33 -10.36 -13.11
N LYS A 142 1.25 -9.06 -13.43
CA LYS A 142 1.08 -8.57 -14.80
C LYS A 142 2.00 -7.38 -15.05
N GLN A 143 2.55 -7.30 -16.25
CA GLN A 143 3.27 -6.13 -16.75
C GLN A 143 2.33 -5.33 -17.66
N SER A 144 2.33 -4.00 -17.53
CA SER A 144 1.58 -3.10 -18.41
C SER A 144 2.46 -2.63 -19.57
N GLU A 145 1.83 -2.03 -20.57
CA GLU A 145 2.52 -1.35 -21.68
C GLU A 145 2.86 0.11 -21.36
N ILE A 146 2.56 0.56 -20.12
CA ILE A 146 2.79 1.94 -19.68
C ILE A 146 4.16 2.03 -19.04
N SER A 147 4.98 3.00 -19.46
CA SER A 147 6.26 3.25 -18.81
C SER A 147 6.04 3.84 -17.41
N ALA A 148 6.95 3.54 -16.49
CA ALA A 148 6.89 4.10 -15.13
C ALA A 148 6.98 5.63 -15.15
N LEU A 149 7.71 6.20 -16.10
CA LEU A 149 7.85 7.64 -16.29
C LEU A 149 6.52 8.27 -16.72
N ASP A 150 5.86 7.70 -17.73
CA ASP A 150 4.58 8.22 -18.24
C ASP A 150 3.51 8.17 -17.16
N LEU A 151 3.42 7.07 -16.41
CA LEU A 151 2.48 6.99 -15.28
C LEU A 151 2.77 8.03 -14.21
N SER A 152 4.04 8.27 -13.88
CA SER A 152 4.43 9.30 -12.93
C SER A 152 3.97 10.69 -13.39
N LEU A 153 4.12 11.00 -14.68
CA LEU A 153 3.71 12.29 -15.25
C LEU A 153 2.19 12.48 -15.28
N ILE A 154 1.41 11.42 -15.50
CA ILE A 154 -0.07 11.48 -15.46
C ILE A 154 -0.57 11.91 -14.09
N HIS A 155 0.12 11.51 -13.01
CA HIS A 155 -0.29 11.77 -11.64
C HIS A 155 0.35 13.02 -11.01
N ILE A 156 1.29 13.70 -11.68
CA ILE A 156 1.76 15.02 -11.30
C ILE A 156 0.68 16.03 -11.74
N SER A 157 -0.34 16.17 -10.93
CA SER A 157 -1.49 17.03 -11.26
C SER A 157 -1.33 18.49 -10.88
N GLU A 158 -0.27 18.85 -10.17
CA GLU A 158 0.06 20.25 -9.89
C GLU A 158 1.57 20.44 -9.99
N PRO A 159 2.02 21.55 -10.63
CA PRO A 159 3.41 21.93 -10.53
C PRO A 159 3.73 22.13 -9.06
N THR A 160 4.79 21.48 -8.60
CA THR A 160 5.43 21.83 -7.34
C THR A 160 5.56 23.34 -7.32
N ARG A 161 5.03 23.98 -6.29
CA ARG A 161 5.14 25.44 -6.14
C ARG A 161 6.59 25.83 -6.39
N PRO A 162 6.85 26.85 -7.21
CA PRO A 162 8.18 27.44 -7.24
C PRO A 162 8.52 27.90 -5.83
N TYR A 163 9.71 27.62 -5.40
CA TYR A 163 10.27 28.00 -4.12
C TYR A 163 10.27 29.51 -3.94
#